data_86b3d891263cabe34b856b190564d211
#
_entry.id   86b3d891263cabe34b856b190564d211
#
_cell.length_a   1.000
_cell.length_b   1.000
_cell.length_c   1.000
_cell.angle_alpha   90.00
_cell.angle_beta   90.00
_cell.angle_gamma   90.00
#
_symmetry.space_group_name_H-M   'P 1'
#
loop_
_entity.id
_entity.type
_entity.pdbx_description
1 polymer ?
#
loop_
_entity_poly.entity_id
_entity_poly.type
_entity_poly.pdbx_seq_one_letter_code
_entity_poly.pdbx_strand_id
1 'polypeptide(L)'
;MLLTTFEILLTIVTPLLALYLRGRWPLRTITACLCGIAVVWYLTYAPIHELSHALGTILVGGRVVEIKLIPSFWEGTFAGAWVTTDGLSQSWQQLVMGGAPYLIDVACVVVGLIVLRRCLSRNALVVGLLLMLLCLRPTFDLVCETVGFASGFKGDLWHAQLIVGSAALWSFLLVALALCLLGVVVVLRRYGGFPEPLPANPT
;
A
#
# COMPACT_ATOMS: atom_id res chain seq x y z
N MET A 1 -7.81 -11.45 11.96
CA MET A 1 -6.59 -10.99 12.67
C MET A 1 -5.32 -11.73 12.26
N LEU A 2 -5.20 -13.07 12.40
CA LEU A 2 -3.97 -13.80 12.05
C LEU A 2 -3.54 -13.58 10.59
N LEU A 3 -4.47 -13.65 9.64
CA LEU A 3 -4.19 -13.45 8.23
C LEU A 3 -3.65 -12.05 7.96
N THR A 4 -4.32 -11.00 8.44
CA THR A 4 -3.88 -9.61 8.28
C THR A 4 -2.52 -9.35 8.92
N THR A 5 -2.25 -9.96 10.10
CA THR A 5 -0.92 -9.88 10.71
C THR A 5 0.14 -10.50 9.84
N PHE A 6 -0.14 -11.66 9.24
CA PHE A 6 0.78 -12.32 8.31
C PHE A 6 1.04 -11.46 7.05
N GLU A 7 0.00 -10.86 6.50
CA GLU A 7 0.10 -9.94 5.34
C GLU A 7 0.97 -8.72 5.66
N ILE A 8 0.80 -8.11 6.84
CA ILE A 8 1.65 -6.99 7.31
C ILE A 8 3.11 -7.44 7.44
N LEU A 9 3.35 -8.57 8.08
CA LEU A 9 4.70 -9.10 8.25
C LEU A 9 5.38 -9.37 6.91
N LEU A 10 4.66 -9.95 5.96
CA LEU A 10 5.19 -10.31 4.66
C LEU A 10 5.42 -9.09 3.77
N THR A 11 4.42 -8.19 3.67
CA THR A 11 4.41 -7.11 2.67
C THR A 11 5.07 -5.82 3.16
N ILE A 12 5.10 -5.58 4.48
CA ILE A 12 5.65 -4.35 5.07
C ILE A 12 6.92 -4.61 5.85
N VAL A 13 6.84 -5.47 6.88
CA VAL A 13 7.94 -5.63 7.84
C VAL A 13 9.14 -6.31 7.20
N THR A 14 8.94 -7.38 6.45
CA THR A 14 10.05 -8.15 5.85
C THR A 14 10.87 -7.32 4.85
N PRO A 15 10.30 -6.58 3.88
CA PRO A 15 11.07 -5.73 2.97
C PRO A 15 11.82 -4.60 3.68
N LEU A 16 11.18 -3.95 4.66
CA LEU A 16 11.83 -2.89 5.45
C LEU A 16 12.98 -3.43 6.29
N LEU A 17 12.75 -4.56 6.97
CA LEU A 17 13.79 -5.21 7.77
C LEU A 17 14.97 -5.64 6.89
N ALA A 18 14.72 -6.20 5.70
CA ALA A 18 15.75 -6.55 4.75
C ALA A 18 16.58 -5.32 4.31
N LEU A 19 15.93 -4.17 4.09
CA LEU A 19 16.60 -2.92 3.78
C LEU A 19 17.53 -2.47 4.91
N TYR A 20 17.05 -2.45 6.14
CA TYR A 20 17.82 -1.96 7.29
C TYR A 20 18.94 -2.91 7.71
N LEU A 21 18.72 -4.23 7.69
CA LEU A 21 19.74 -5.21 8.01
C LEU A 21 20.92 -5.16 7.03
N ARG A 22 20.63 -4.95 5.74
CA ARG A 22 21.67 -4.77 4.72
C ARG A 22 22.50 -3.50 4.93
N GLY A 23 21.89 -2.45 5.50
CA GLY A 23 22.57 -1.20 5.87
C GLY A 23 23.46 -1.30 7.11
N ARG A 24 23.55 -2.48 7.76
CA ARG A 24 24.36 -2.72 8.97
C ARG A 24 24.10 -1.72 10.10
N TRP A 25 22.85 -1.34 10.29
CA TRP A 25 22.48 -0.41 11.35
C TRP A 25 22.39 -1.10 12.72
N PRO A 26 22.67 -0.38 13.83
CA PRO A 26 22.47 -0.94 15.16
C PRO A 26 21.00 -1.24 15.42
N LEU A 27 20.72 -2.32 16.16
CA LEU A 27 19.36 -2.84 16.38
C LEU A 27 18.40 -1.76 16.91
N ARG A 28 18.86 -0.91 17.84
CA ARG A 28 18.05 0.21 18.36
C ARG A 28 17.55 1.15 17.27
N THR A 29 18.39 1.45 16.28
CA THR A 29 18.04 2.31 15.15
C THR A 29 17.08 1.62 14.22
N ILE A 30 17.28 0.34 13.94
CA ILE A 30 16.36 -0.50 13.14
C ILE A 30 14.98 -0.50 13.80
N THR A 31 14.91 -0.79 15.09
CA THR A 31 13.63 -0.83 15.83
C THR A 31 12.93 0.51 15.80
N ALA A 32 13.62 1.61 16.09
CA ALA A 32 13.04 2.95 16.06
C ALA A 32 12.51 3.33 14.67
N CYS A 33 13.26 3.01 13.62
CA CYS A 33 12.82 3.25 12.24
C CYS A 33 11.60 2.40 11.86
N LEU A 34 11.60 1.11 12.18
CA LEU A 34 10.47 0.23 11.91
C LEU A 34 9.21 0.68 12.65
N CYS A 35 9.31 1.05 13.93
CA CYS A 35 8.18 1.58 14.70
C CYS A 35 7.65 2.88 14.07
N GLY A 36 8.53 3.84 13.74
CA GLY A 36 8.12 5.10 13.11
C GLY A 36 7.44 4.87 11.76
N ILE A 37 7.96 3.98 10.94
CA ILE A 37 7.39 3.64 9.63
C ILE A 37 6.06 2.89 9.77
N ALA A 38 5.93 2.00 10.77
CA ALA A 38 4.67 1.32 11.05
C ALA A 38 3.55 2.31 11.44
N VAL A 39 3.87 3.35 12.24
CA VAL A 39 2.93 4.44 12.57
C VAL A 39 2.51 5.19 11.29
N VAL A 40 3.46 5.55 10.44
CA VAL A 40 3.16 6.23 9.17
C VAL A 40 2.29 5.34 8.27
N TRP A 41 2.60 4.05 8.18
CA TRP A 41 1.77 3.09 7.44
C TRP A 41 0.34 3.08 7.98
N TYR A 42 0.17 2.93 9.30
CA TYR A 42 -1.15 2.91 9.93
C TYR A 42 -1.97 4.16 9.66
N LEU A 43 -1.33 5.34 9.74
CA LEU A 43 -1.99 6.62 9.51
C LEU A 43 -2.27 6.93 8.03
N THR A 44 -1.77 6.13 7.11
CA THR A 44 -1.88 6.42 5.68
C THR A 44 -2.60 5.34 4.87
N TYR A 45 -2.58 4.05 5.29
CA TYR A 45 -3.11 2.99 4.44
C TYR A 45 -4.64 3.13 4.26
N ALA A 46 -5.41 3.16 5.34
CA ALA A 46 -6.86 3.30 5.27
C ALA A 46 -7.30 4.71 4.83
N PRO A 47 -6.72 5.82 5.36
CA PRO A 47 -7.05 7.14 4.84
C PRO A 47 -6.85 7.32 3.34
N ILE A 48 -5.77 6.81 2.76
CA ILE A 48 -5.56 6.92 1.32
C ILE A 48 -6.57 6.07 0.56
N HIS A 49 -6.87 4.86 1.02
CA HIS A 49 -7.89 3.98 0.43
C HIS A 49 -9.26 4.67 0.42
N GLU A 50 -9.76 5.13 1.57
CA GLU A 50 -11.07 5.76 1.69
C GLU A 50 -11.16 7.11 0.95
N LEU A 51 -10.11 7.92 1.00
CA LEU A 51 -10.05 9.16 0.21
C LEU A 51 -10.05 8.88 -1.30
N SER A 52 -9.52 7.74 -1.73
CA SER A 52 -9.58 7.33 -3.14
C SER A 52 -11.02 7.01 -3.57
N HIS A 53 -11.82 6.33 -2.74
CA HIS A 53 -13.25 6.15 -2.96
C HIS A 53 -13.99 7.49 -3.02
N ALA A 54 -13.70 8.40 -2.09
CA ALA A 54 -14.29 9.74 -2.07
C ALA A 54 -13.96 10.52 -3.36
N LEU A 55 -12.70 10.47 -3.80
CA LEU A 55 -12.26 11.08 -5.06
C LEU A 55 -12.98 10.46 -6.26
N GLY A 56 -13.02 9.13 -6.35
CA GLY A 56 -13.74 8.41 -7.40
C GLY A 56 -15.21 8.81 -7.46
N THR A 57 -15.88 8.91 -6.31
CA THR A 57 -17.26 9.35 -6.18
C THR A 57 -17.47 10.76 -6.76
N ILE A 58 -16.63 11.71 -6.35
CA ILE A 58 -16.72 13.12 -6.82
C ILE A 58 -16.48 13.21 -8.32
N LEU A 59 -15.48 12.49 -8.84
CA LEU A 59 -15.13 12.50 -10.27
C LEU A 59 -16.26 12.01 -11.17
N VAL A 60 -17.12 11.11 -10.68
CA VAL A 60 -18.27 10.59 -11.45
C VAL A 60 -19.58 11.31 -11.13
N GLY A 61 -19.53 12.43 -10.40
CA GLY A 61 -20.71 13.27 -10.09
C GLY A 61 -21.56 12.76 -8.93
N GLY A 62 -21.05 11.81 -8.14
CA GLY A 62 -21.66 11.38 -6.88
C GLY A 62 -21.34 12.32 -5.73
N ARG A 63 -21.87 12.01 -4.57
CA ARG A 63 -21.70 12.78 -3.33
C ARG A 63 -21.20 11.88 -2.19
N VAL A 64 -20.18 12.34 -1.48
CA VAL A 64 -19.75 11.72 -0.21
C VAL A 64 -20.70 12.17 0.89
N VAL A 65 -21.33 11.23 1.57
CA VAL A 65 -22.29 11.48 2.67
C VAL A 65 -21.58 11.46 4.01
N GLU A 66 -20.72 10.48 4.19
CA GLU A 66 -19.99 10.29 5.45
C GLU A 66 -18.65 9.62 5.16
N ILE A 67 -17.64 9.93 5.98
CA ILE A 67 -16.31 9.34 5.85
C ILE A 67 -15.66 9.13 7.22
N LYS A 68 -15.15 7.94 7.46
CA LYS A 68 -14.31 7.58 8.61
C LYS A 68 -12.95 7.12 8.08
N LEU A 69 -11.92 7.90 8.31
CA LEU A 69 -10.59 7.67 7.71
C LEU A 69 -9.69 6.76 8.55
N ILE A 70 -9.80 6.83 9.88
CA ILE A 70 -8.89 6.11 10.78
C ILE A 70 -9.60 4.90 11.36
N PRO A 71 -9.07 3.68 11.12
CA PRO A 71 -9.61 2.46 11.70
C PRO A 71 -9.52 2.46 13.23
N SER A 72 -10.54 1.92 13.89
CA SER A 72 -10.59 1.81 15.34
C SER A 72 -10.02 0.46 15.79
N PHE A 73 -8.70 0.33 15.93
CA PHE A 73 -8.07 -0.91 16.42
C PHE A 73 -8.59 -1.37 17.78
N TRP A 74 -8.85 -0.42 18.66
CA TRP A 74 -9.35 -0.66 20.01
C TRP A 74 -10.76 -1.29 20.02
N GLU A 75 -11.48 -1.23 18.91
CA GLU A 75 -12.77 -1.90 18.71
C GLU A 75 -12.62 -3.32 18.14
N GLY A 76 -11.39 -3.79 17.97
CA GLY A 76 -11.08 -5.15 17.48
C GLY A 76 -11.26 -5.33 15.97
N THR A 77 -11.51 -4.24 15.22
CA THR A 77 -11.67 -4.26 13.77
C THR A 77 -10.54 -3.52 13.08
N PHE A 78 -9.76 -4.24 12.26
CA PHE A 78 -8.75 -3.65 11.39
C PHE A 78 -9.39 -2.80 10.27
N ALA A 79 -10.63 -3.12 9.90
CA ALA A 79 -11.40 -2.55 8.82
C ALA A 79 -12.46 -1.54 9.31
N GLY A 80 -12.08 -0.64 10.21
CA GLY A 80 -13.01 0.36 10.74
C GLY A 80 -13.01 1.69 10.02
N ALA A 81 -12.39 1.80 8.83
CA ALA A 81 -12.48 2.94 7.93
C ALA A 81 -13.56 2.66 6.87
N TRP A 82 -14.25 3.69 6.40
CA TRP A 82 -15.29 3.56 5.39
C TRP A 82 -15.71 4.90 4.81
N VAL A 83 -16.27 4.86 3.60
CA VAL A 83 -16.91 5.98 2.93
C VAL A 83 -18.33 5.59 2.55
N THR A 84 -19.30 6.42 2.93
CA THR A 84 -20.69 6.31 2.45
C THR A 84 -20.90 7.31 1.33
N THR A 85 -21.43 6.82 0.20
CA THR A 85 -21.64 7.60 -1.01
C THR A 85 -23.10 7.59 -1.43
N ASP A 86 -23.51 8.63 -2.17
CA ASP A 86 -24.85 8.77 -2.74
C ASP A 86 -24.78 9.30 -4.18
N GLY A 87 -25.84 9.08 -4.96
CA GLY A 87 -25.95 9.54 -6.33
C GLY A 87 -25.23 8.67 -7.38
N LEU A 88 -24.77 7.47 -7.03
CA LEU A 88 -24.13 6.52 -7.93
C LEU A 88 -25.14 5.52 -8.51
N SER A 89 -25.94 5.93 -9.49
CA SER A 89 -27.01 5.14 -10.08
C SER A 89 -26.55 4.19 -11.20
N GLN A 90 -25.43 4.48 -11.84
CA GLN A 90 -24.91 3.71 -12.97
C GLN A 90 -23.79 2.76 -12.54
N SER A 91 -23.76 1.55 -13.10
CA SER A 91 -22.74 0.54 -12.78
C SER A 91 -21.31 1.05 -13.01
N TRP A 92 -21.09 1.82 -14.09
CA TRP A 92 -19.77 2.38 -14.36
C TRP A 92 -19.30 3.39 -13.28
N GLN A 93 -20.24 4.17 -12.69
CA GLN A 93 -19.93 5.10 -11.61
C GLN A 93 -19.49 4.32 -10.35
N GLN A 94 -20.20 3.23 -10.03
CA GLN A 94 -19.85 2.34 -8.92
C GLN A 94 -18.49 1.66 -9.17
N LEU A 95 -18.22 1.27 -10.43
CA LEU A 95 -16.92 0.70 -10.81
C LEU A 95 -15.77 1.71 -10.65
N VAL A 96 -15.97 2.97 -11.05
CA VAL A 96 -14.94 4.02 -10.89
C VAL A 96 -14.72 4.30 -9.42
N MET A 97 -15.77 4.43 -8.62
CA MET A 97 -15.68 4.65 -7.17
C MET A 97 -14.95 3.47 -6.49
N GLY A 98 -15.42 2.24 -6.70
CA GLY A 98 -14.84 1.04 -6.08
C GLY A 98 -13.45 0.70 -6.61
N GLY A 99 -13.12 1.04 -7.86
CA GLY A 99 -11.81 0.81 -8.48
C GLY A 99 -10.76 1.89 -8.19
N ALA A 100 -11.18 3.07 -7.72
CA ALA A 100 -10.29 4.21 -7.52
C ALA A 100 -9.09 3.91 -6.57
N PRO A 101 -9.25 3.24 -5.42
CA PRO A 101 -8.12 2.89 -4.56
C PRO A 101 -7.05 2.09 -5.29
N TYR A 102 -7.44 1.06 -6.01
CA TYR A 102 -6.51 0.16 -6.70
C TYR A 102 -5.78 0.84 -7.86
N LEU A 103 -6.43 1.76 -8.57
CA LEU A 103 -5.79 2.57 -9.61
C LEU A 103 -4.77 3.55 -8.99
N ILE A 104 -5.10 4.15 -7.86
CA ILE A 104 -4.18 5.01 -7.10
C ILE A 104 -3.01 4.20 -6.56
N ASP A 105 -3.22 2.98 -6.08
CA ASP A 105 -2.16 2.10 -5.62
C ASP A 105 -1.18 1.74 -6.73
N VAL A 106 -1.67 1.34 -7.89
CA VAL A 106 -0.83 1.09 -9.06
C VAL A 106 -0.06 2.34 -9.49
N ALA A 107 -0.72 3.51 -9.49
CA ALA A 107 -0.07 4.79 -9.79
C ALA A 107 1.02 5.12 -8.76
N CYS A 108 0.76 4.91 -7.46
CA CYS A 108 1.76 5.09 -6.40
C CYS A 108 3.00 4.21 -6.61
N VAL A 109 2.81 2.93 -6.99
CA VAL A 109 3.93 2.02 -7.28
C VAL A 109 4.74 2.52 -8.47
N VAL A 110 4.09 2.92 -9.56
CA VAL A 110 4.78 3.45 -10.75
C VAL A 110 5.55 4.73 -10.41
N VAL A 111 4.91 5.68 -9.72
CA VAL A 111 5.57 6.90 -9.23
C VAL A 111 6.72 6.57 -8.29
N GLY A 112 6.48 5.64 -7.37
CA GLY A 112 7.49 5.16 -6.42
C GLY A 112 8.73 4.61 -7.11
N LEU A 113 8.56 3.81 -8.14
CA LEU A 113 9.67 3.30 -8.95
C LEU A 113 10.48 4.43 -9.61
N ILE A 114 9.79 5.44 -10.16
CA ILE A 114 10.45 6.59 -10.80
C ILE A 114 11.20 7.42 -9.75
N VAL A 115 10.54 7.76 -8.66
CA VAL A 115 11.13 8.57 -7.57
C VAL A 115 12.32 7.87 -6.95
N LEU A 116 12.18 6.59 -6.57
CA LEU A 116 13.25 5.82 -5.95
C LEU A 116 14.41 5.57 -6.91
N ARG A 117 14.17 5.42 -8.22
CA ARG A 117 15.26 5.36 -9.22
C ARG A 117 16.06 6.65 -9.32
N ARG A 118 15.44 7.82 -9.09
CA ARG A 118 16.08 9.14 -9.14
C ARG A 118 16.58 9.62 -7.78
N CYS A 119 16.11 9.01 -6.70
CA CYS A 119 16.53 9.37 -5.34
C CYS A 119 18.01 9.11 -5.14
N LEU A 120 18.76 10.15 -4.81
CA LEU A 120 20.19 10.09 -4.51
C LEU A 120 20.45 9.90 -3.01
N SER A 121 19.41 9.90 -2.18
CA SER A 121 19.56 9.76 -0.74
C SER A 121 20.12 8.39 -0.37
N ARG A 122 21.14 8.40 0.48
CA ARG A 122 21.69 7.21 1.15
C ARG A 122 21.11 7.02 2.55
N ASN A 123 20.24 7.93 2.98
CA ASN A 123 19.59 7.81 4.29
C ASN A 123 18.51 6.73 4.24
N ALA A 124 18.73 5.63 4.96
CA ALA A 124 17.83 4.48 4.95
C ALA A 124 16.43 4.84 5.48
N LEU A 125 16.30 5.82 6.40
CA LEU A 125 14.99 6.28 6.86
C LEU A 125 14.20 6.93 5.72
N VAL A 126 14.84 7.83 4.96
CA VAL A 126 14.19 8.49 3.80
C VAL A 126 13.80 7.47 2.75
N VAL A 127 14.71 6.56 2.39
CA VAL A 127 14.44 5.49 1.43
C VAL A 127 13.34 4.56 1.95
N GLY A 128 13.38 4.20 3.23
CA GLY A 128 12.36 3.37 3.88
C GLY A 128 10.98 4.01 3.89
N LEU A 129 10.87 5.30 4.17
CA LEU A 129 9.60 6.05 4.12
C LEU A 129 9.05 6.12 2.69
N LEU A 130 9.90 6.43 1.69
CA LEU A 130 9.47 6.44 0.29
C LEU A 130 9.06 5.06 -0.19
N LEU A 131 9.83 4.02 0.17
CA LEU A 131 9.48 2.63 -0.14
C LEU A 131 8.14 2.26 0.48
N MET A 132 7.94 2.58 1.75
CA MET A 132 6.71 2.28 2.47
C MET A 132 5.51 2.98 1.83
N LEU A 133 5.56 4.30 1.65
CA LEU A 133 4.41 5.08 1.16
C LEU A 133 4.06 4.77 -0.30
N LEU A 134 5.06 4.59 -1.15
CA LEU A 134 4.87 4.51 -2.60
C LEU A 134 4.88 3.08 -3.16
N CYS A 135 5.39 2.10 -2.40
CA CYS A 135 5.45 0.72 -2.86
C CYS A 135 4.80 -0.27 -1.89
N LEU A 136 5.20 -0.28 -0.61
CA LEU A 136 4.75 -1.33 0.32
C LEU A 136 3.30 -1.15 0.75
N ARG A 137 2.86 0.09 1.05
CA ARG A 137 1.46 0.37 1.39
C ARG A 137 0.51 -0.04 0.27
N PRO A 138 0.71 0.41 -1.00
CA PRO A 138 -0.16 -0.02 -2.09
C PRO A 138 -0.10 -1.53 -2.34
N THR A 139 1.08 -2.15 -2.20
CA THR A 139 1.19 -3.60 -2.32
C THR A 139 0.39 -4.33 -1.23
N PHE A 140 0.46 -3.84 0.00
CA PHE A 140 -0.31 -4.39 1.12
C PHE A 140 -1.82 -4.29 0.85
N ASP A 141 -2.30 -3.13 0.42
CA ASP A 141 -3.71 -2.89 0.13
C ASP A 141 -4.23 -3.87 -0.95
N LEU A 142 -3.53 -3.94 -2.09
CA LEU A 142 -3.85 -4.89 -3.16
C LEU A 142 -3.81 -6.36 -2.72
N VAL A 143 -2.83 -6.76 -1.90
CA VAL A 143 -2.73 -8.14 -1.38
C VAL A 143 -3.88 -8.43 -0.43
N CYS A 144 -4.14 -7.57 0.53
CA CYS A 144 -5.19 -7.73 1.52
C CYS A 144 -6.56 -7.87 0.87
N GLU A 145 -6.90 -6.97 -0.06
CA GLU A 145 -8.16 -7.00 -0.78
C GLU A 145 -8.28 -8.22 -1.70
N THR A 146 -7.19 -8.59 -2.41
CA THR A 146 -7.18 -9.79 -3.26
C THR A 146 -7.37 -11.07 -2.46
N VAL A 147 -6.70 -11.19 -1.31
CA VAL A 147 -6.84 -12.36 -0.41
C VAL A 147 -8.24 -12.39 0.21
N GLY A 148 -8.76 -11.23 0.65
CA GLY A 148 -10.12 -11.10 1.15
C GLY A 148 -11.14 -11.56 0.09
N PHE A 149 -11.03 -11.06 -1.14
CA PHE A 149 -11.89 -11.44 -2.27
C PHE A 149 -11.79 -12.95 -2.58
N ALA A 150 -10.57 -13.50 -2.67
CA ALA A 150 -10.36 -14.93 -2.91
C ALA A 150 -10.93 -15.80 -1.78
N SER A 151 -10.99 -15.27 -0.55
CA SER A 151 -11.59 -15.93 0.62
C SER A 151 -13.12 -15.76 0.71
N GLY A 152 -13.74 -15.11 -0.28
CA GLY A 152 -15.20 -14.91 -0.37
C GLY A 152 -15.72 -13.65 0.36
N PHE A 153 -14.83 -12.72 0.74
CA PHE A 153 -15.26 -11.43 1.30
C PHE A 153 -15.93 -10.57 0.21
N LYS A 154 -17.10 -10.03 0.55
CA LYS A 154 -17.92 -9.23 -0.36
C LYS A 154 -17.60 -7.73 -0.20
N GLY A 155 -16.38 -7.34 -0.50
CA GLY A 155 -15.91 -5.95 -0.56
C GLY A 155 -15.97 -5.38 -1.98
N ASP A 156 -15.14 -4.38 -2.23
CA ASP A 156 -15.12 -3.63 -3.50
C ASP A 156 -14.81 -4.51 -4.71
N LEU A 157 -13.86 -5.43 -4.58
CA LEU A 157 -13.52 -6.35 -5.66
C LEU A 157 -14.67 -7.29 -6.03
N TRP A 158 -15.50 -7.68 -5.06
CA TRP A 158 -16.69 -8.47 -5.35
C TRP A 158 -17.71 -7.66 -6.14
N HIS A 159 -17.94 -6.40 -5.78
CA HIS A 159 -18.82 -5.50 -6.55
C HIS A 159 -18.27 -5.22 -7.94
N ALA A 160 -16.97 -4.96 -8.07
CA ALA A 160 -16.32 -4.80 -9.37
C ALA A 160 -16.47 -6.03 -10.26
N GLN A 161 -16.33 -7.24 -9.70
CA GLN A 161 -16.52 -8.50 -10.44
C GLN A 161 -17.92 -8.61 -11.06
N LEU A 162 -18.95 -8.18 -10.35
CA LEU A 162 -20.34 -8.20 -10.87
C LEU A 162 -20.52 -7.30 -12.09
N ILE A 163 -19.69 -6.28 -12.24
CA ILE A 163 -19.76 -5.30 -13.33
C ILE A 163 -18.88 -5.72 -14.51
N VAL A 164 -17.61 -6.04 -14.26
CA VAL A 164 -16.62 -6.31 -15.33
C VAL A 164 -16.44 -7.79 -15.64
N GLY A 165 -16.94 -8.67 -14.80
CA GLY A 165 -16.77 -10.12 -14.90
C GLY A 165 -15.46 -10.62 -14.27
N SER A 166 -15.46 -11.91 -13.92
CA SER A 166 -14.35 -12.55 -13.19
C SER A 166 -13.02 -12.51 -13.94
N ALA A 167 -13.03 -12.81 -15.23
CA ALA A 167 -11.79 -12.89 -16.04
C ALA A 167 -11.08 -11.53 -16.12
N ALA A 168 -11.82 -10.44 -16.35
CA ALA A 168 -11.26 -9.09 -16.42
C ALA A 168 -10.69 -8.65 -15.07
N LEU A 169 -11.43 -8.87 -13.97
CA LEU A 169 -10.97 -8.54 -12.63
C LEU A 169 -9.69 -9.28 -12.26
N TRP A 170 -9.65 -10.62 -12.42
CA TRP A 170 -8.44 -11.41 -12.11
C TRP A 170 -7.25 -11.02 -12.97
N SER A 171 -7.47 -10.69 -14.26
CA SER A 171 -6.40 -10.19 -15.12
C SER A 171 -5.82 -8.89 -14.61
N PHE A 172 -6.67 -7.95 -14.19
CA PHE A 172 -6.23 -6.68 -13.58
C PHE A 172 -5.43 -6.95 -12.29
N LEU A 173 -5.95 -7.75 -11.37
CA LEU A 173 -5.30 -8.04 -10.09
C LEU A 173 -3.92 -8.70 -10.28
N LEU A 174 -3.81 -9.69 -11.18
CA LEU A 174 -2.55 -10.35 -11.46
C LEU A 174 -1.50 -9.39 -12.02
N VAL A 175 -1.89 -8.50 -12.95
CA VAL A 175 -0.98 -7.49 -13.49
C VAL A 175 -0.59 -6.48 -12.42
N ALA A 176 -1.54 -5.98 -11.63
CA ALA A 176 -1.28 -5.03 -10.56
C ALA A 176 -0.33 -5.61 -9.49
N LEU A 177 -0.59 -6.83 -9.02
CA LEU A 177 0.27 -7.53 -8.06
C LEU A 177 1.67 -7.79 -8.62
N ALA A 178 1.77 -8.21 -9.90
CA ALA A 178 3.06 -8.42 -10.54
C ALA A 178 3.89 -7.12 -10.63
N LEU A 179 3.25 -5.98 -10.96
CA LEU A 179 3.89 -4.66 -10.97
C LEU A 179 4.36 -4.25 -9.56
N CYS A 180 3.52 -4.46 -8.55
CA CYS A 180 3.87 -4.17 -7.16
C CYS A 180 5.08 -4.99 -6.68
N LEU A 181 5.06 -6.30 -6.91
CA LEU A 181 6.16 -7.20 -6.55
C LEU A 181 7.45 -6.85 -7.29
N LEU A 182 7.36 -6.60 -8.60
CA LEU A 182 8.50 -6.14 -9.40
C LEU A 182 9.07 -4.83 -8.83
N GLY A 183 8.18 -3.90 -8.43
CA GLY A 183 8.55 -2.64 -7.81
C GLY A 183 9.38 -2.83 -6.56
N VAL A 184 8.89 -3.61 -5.64
CA VAL A 184 9.57 -3.94 -4.38
C VAL A 184 10.93 -4.59 -4.65
N VAL A 185 10.98 -5.59 -5.54
CA VAL A 185 12.23 -6.30 -5.89
C VAL A 185 13.27 -5.36 -6.50
N VAL A 186 12.85 -4.47 -7.43
CA VAL A 186 13.77 -3.51 -8.06
C VAL A 186 14.37 -2.56 -7.02
N VAL A 187 13.54 -2.05 -6.10
CA VAL A 187 14.00 -1.16 -5.03
C VAL A 187 14.96 -1.88 -4.09
N LEU A 188 14.59 -3.07 -3.61
CA LEU A 188 15.45 -3.84 -2.71
C LEU A 188 16.80 -4.21 -3.36
N ARG A 189 16.80 -4.54 -4.65
CA ARG A 189 18.06 -4.81 -5.38
C ARG A 189 18.93 -3.58 -5.48
N ARG A 190 18.35 -2.42 -5.76
CA ARG A 190 19.11 -1.16 -5.89
C ARG A 190 19.70 -0.69 -4.57
N TYR A 191 18.93 -0.69 -3.50
CA TYR A 191 19.33 -0.20 -2.19
C TYR A 191 19.89 -1.28 -1.28
N GLY A 192 19.73 -2.54 -1.62
CA GLY A 192 20.32 -3.66 -0.90
C GLY A 192 21.82 -3.85 -1.09
N GLY A 193 22.43 -3.09 -2.00
CA GLY A 193 23.87 -3.06 -2.25
C GLY A 193 24.51 -1.75 -1.77
N PHE A 194 24.14 -1.21 -0.61
CA PHE A 194 24.81 -0.03 -0.06
C PHE A 194 26.32 -0.29 0.01
N PRO A 195 27.16 0.60 -0.56
CA PRO A 195 28.60 0.48 -0.44
C PRO A 195 28.98 0.48 1.04
N GLU A 196 30.04 -0.26 1.35
CA GLU A 196 30.62 -0.25 2.69
C GLU A 196 30.79 1.20 3.20
N PRO A 197 30.53 1.47 4.48
CA PRO A 197 30.84 2.77 5.05
C PRO A 197 32.31 3.08 4.74
N LEU A 198 32.55 4.28 4.23
CA LEU A 198 33.92 4.75 4.02
C LEU A 198 34.73 4.46 5.29
N PRO A 199 35.93 3.89 5.17
CA PRO A 199 36.80 3.64 6.32
C PRO A 199 36.88 4.93 7.14
N ALA A 200 36.66 4.82 8.45
CA ALA A 200 36.82 5.96 9.35
C ALA A 200 38.17 6.57 9.07
N ASN A 201 38.24 7.86 8.76
CA ASN A 201 39.50 8.55 8.59
C ASN A 201 40.36 8.23 9.82
N PRO A 202 41.54 7.67 9.67
CA PRO A 202 42.48 7.53 10.78
C PRO A 202 42.80 8.96 11.27
N THR A 203 42.35 9.28 12.48
CA THR A 203 42.71 10.47 13.21
C THR A 203 44.19 10.41 13.62
#